data_be93117f3988389b7af3b080ded3fe24
#
_entry.id   be93117f3988389b7af3b080ded3fe24
#
_cell.length_a   1.000
_cell.length_b   1.000
_cell.length_c   1.000
_cell.angle_alpha   90.00
_cell.angle_beta   90.00
_cell.angle_gamma   90.00
#
_symmetry.space_group_name_H-M   'P 1'
#
loop_
_entity.id
_entity.type
_entity.pdbx_description
1 polymer ?
#
loop_
_entity_poly.entity_id
_entity_poly.type
_entity_poly.pdbx_seq_one_letter_code
_entity_poly.pdbx_strand_id
1 'polypeptide(L)'
;MEYLGKDMVKQMKKKSFFPALLMAGALFLSGCGGSVKTIDADALAKTLATEITYDDTLQELSDDEVSMYIDLPEGVDSVMYMGSGSTAEEVGVFTAEDADTAKSAMENIQSFLDDQADSFRDYTPEETKRIGNAVLEQKGPYVILCVSGDSEQAKEIIEKAFK
;
A
#
# COMPACT_ATOMS: atom_id res chain seq x y z
N MET A 1 24.13 25.58 -72.57
CA MET A 1 22.78 25.74 -73.14
C MET A 1 21.83 25.82 -71.97
N GLU A 2 21.56 27.02 -71.44
CA GLU A 2 20.50 27.93 -71.87
C GLU A 2 19.11 27.30 -71.60
N TYR A 3 18.16 27.91 -70.96
CA TYR A 3 17.73 29.28 -70.58
C TYR A 3 16.72 29.11 -69.48
N LEU A 4 16.78 29.87 -68.39
CA LEU A 4 16.01 31.10 -68.12
C LEU A 4 14.48 31.00 -68.33
N GLY A 5 13.78 31.27 -67.29
CA GLY A 5 12.36 31.55 -67.28
C GLY A 5 11.89 31.91 -65.85
N LYS A 6 12.19 33.11 -65.44
CA LYS A 6 11.50 34.03 -64.56
C LYS A 6 9.99 34.01 -64.86
N ASP A 7 9.20 34.13 -63.77
CA ASP A 7 8.25 35.16 -63.47
C ASP A 7 7.39 34.71 -62.29
N MET A 8 7.55 35.22 -61.14
CA MET A 8 7.04 36.38 -60.50
C MET A 8 5.57 36.69 -60.81
N VAL A 9 4.63 36.27 -59.98
CA VAL A 9 3.35 36.98 -59.68
C VAL A 9 2.99 36.70 -58.25
N LYS A 10 3.28 37.61 -57.37
CA LYS A 10 2.47 38.67 -56.78
C LYS A 10 1.29 38.18 -55.96
N GLN A 11 1.50 38.35 -54.64
CA GLN A 11 0.59 38.88 -53.62
C GLN A 11 -0.91 38.52 -53.78
N MET A 12 -1.39 37.80 -52.78
CA MET A 12 -2.62 38.28 -52.15
C MET A 12 -2.68 37.82 -50.69
N LYS A 13 -2.49 38.79 -49.81
CA LYS A 13 -2.80 38.72 -48.39
C LYS A 13 -4.29 38.51 -48.22
N LYS A 14 -4.69 37.31 -47.76
CA LYS A 14 -6.00 37.14 -47.10
C LYS A 14 -5.71 36.92 -45.61
N LYS A 15 -5.91 37.98 -44.83
CA LYS A 15 -6.04 37.90 -43.38
C LYS A 15 -7.31 37.12 -43.08
N SER A 16 -7.16 35.87 -42.75
CA SER A 16 -8.22 35.09 -42.12
C SER A 16 -8.04 35.21 -40.61
N PHE A 17 -8.89 36.06 -40.02
CA PHE A 17 -9.07 36.15 -38.59
C PHE A 17 -9.79 34.87 -38.15
N PHE A 18 -9.07 33.88 -37.65
CA PHE A 18 -9.64 32.80 -36.88
C PHE A 18 -9.60 33.22 -35.41
N PRO A 19 -10.73 33.35 -34.73
CA PRO A 19 -10.73 33.50 -33.29
C PRO A 19 -10.27 32.19 -32.71
N ALA A 20 -9.13 32.21 -32.01
CA ALA A 20 -8.66 31.13 -31.17
C ALA A 20 -9.68 30.92 -30.03
N LEU A 21 -10.55 29.96 -30.20
CA LEU A 21 -11.40 29.44 -29.12
C LEU A 21 -10.48 28.63 -28.20
N LEU A 22 -9.98 29.28 -27.16
CA LEU A 22 -9.33 28.65 -26.03
C LEU A 22 -10.36 27.80 -25.30
N MET A 23 -10.52 26.54 -25.74
CA MET A 23 -11.11 25.50 -24.92
C MET A 23 -10.08 25.15 -23.83
N ALA A 24 -10.19 25.83 -22.69
CA ALA A 24 -9.64 25.36 -21.44
C ALA A 24 -10.36 24.07 -21.08
N GLY A 25 -9.87 22.96 -21.60
CA GLY A 25 -10.25 21.62 -21.17
C GLY A 25 -9.71 21.43 -19.75
N ALA A 26 -10.54 21.80 -18.76
CA ALA A 26 -10.34 21.33 -17.40
C ALA A 26 -10.50 19.79 -17.44
N LEU A 27 -9.38 19.09 -17.52
CA LEU A 27 -9.32 17.67 -17.21
C LEU A 27 -9.60 17.57 -15.70
N PHE A 28 -10.88 17.44 -15.36
CA PHE A 28 -11.26 16.89 -14.07
C PHE A 28 -10.81 15.43 -14.08
N LEU A 29 -9.58 15.19 -13.65
CA LEU A 29 -9.20 13.90 -13.10
C LEU A 29 -10.06 13.72 -11.85
N SER A 30 -11.26 13.19 -12.03
CA SER A 30 -12.04 12.61 -10.96
C SER A 30 -11.32 11.33 -10.53
N GLY A 31 -10.21 11.50 -9.81
CA GLY A 31 -9.68 10.48 -8.95
C GLY A 31 -10.74 10.23 -7.89
N CYS A 32 -11.47 9.14 -8.03
CA CYS A 32 -12.38 8.62 -7.02
C CYS A 32 -11.55 7.98 -5.91
N GLY A 33 -10.69 8.77 -5.25
CA GLY A 33 -9.94 8.43 -4.08
C GLY A 33 -10.43 9.34 -2.96
N GLY A 34 -11.37 8.87 -2.15
CA GLY A 34 -11.65 9.52 -0.88
C GLY A 34 -10.31 9.64 -0.14
N SER A 35 -9.97 10.84 0.34
CA SER A 35 -8.76 11.05 1.12
C SER A 35 -8.80 10.13 2.33
N VAL A 36 -7.88 9.16 2.39
CA VAL A 36 -7.71 8.31 3.56
C VAL A 36 -7.18 9.19 4.69
N LYS A 37 -7.75 9.04 5.88
CA LYS A 37 -7.30 9.75 7.07
C LYS A 37 -5.85 9.38 7.36
N THR A 38 -5.01 10.37 7.61
CA THR A 38 -3.65 10.13 8.11
C THR A 38 -3.72 9.58 9.52
N ILE A 39 -3.04 8.49 9.76
CA ILE A 39 -2.95 7.84 11.07
C ILE A 39 -1.51 7.87 11.59
N ASP A 40 -1.38 7.64 12.89
CA ASP A 40 -0.10 7.35 13.53
C ASP A 40 0.10 5.82 13.49
N ALA A 41 1.06 5.36 12.67
CA ALA A 41 1.33 3.94 12.44
C ALA A 41 1.84 3.25 13.73
N ASP A 42 2.74 3.93 14.48
CA ASP A 42 3.25 3.42 15.75
C ASP A 42 2.12 3.24 16.77
N ALA A 43 1.27 4.25 16.89
CA ALA A 43 0.14 4.19 17.83
C ALA A 43 -0.84 3.06 17.46
N LEU A 44 -1.13 2.86 16.17
CA LEU A 44 -2.02 1.79 15.72
C LEU A 44 -1.40 0.42 15.95
N ALA A 45 -0.14 0.21 15.55
CA ALA A 45 0.56 -1.06 15.74
C ALA A 45 0.63 -1.43 17.23
N LYS A 46 0.99 -0.47 18.07
CA LYS A 46 1.03 -0.65 19.53
C LYS A 46 -0.35 -0.97 20.11
N THR A 47 -1.41 -0.30 19.66
CA THR A 47 -2.77 -0.57 20.12
C THR A 47 -3.18 -2.01 19.76
N LEU A 48 -2.96 -2.44 18.53
CA LEU A 48 -3.21 -3.82 18.10
C LEU A 48 -2.41 -4.82 18.95
N ALA A 49 -1.11 -4.57 19.17
CA ALA A 49 -0.24 -5.46 19.91
C ALA A 49 -0.57 -5.56 21.43
N THR A 50 -1.27 -4.56 22.00
CA THR A 50 -1.53 -4.49 23.46
C THR A 50 -2.99 -4.66 23.85
N GLU A 51 -3.95 -4.32 22.99
CA GLU A 51 -5.38 -4.44 23.32
C GLU A 51 -5.96 -5.81 22.92
N ILE A 52 -5.33 -6.53 21.98
CA ILE A 52 -5.71 -7.90 21.63
C ILE A 52 -4.96 -8.86 22.56
N THR A 53 -5.62 -9.98 22.91
CA THR A 53 -4.98 -11.05 23.68
C THR A 53 -4.24 -11.99 22.73
N TYR A 54 -2.97 -12.24 23.00
CA TYR A 54 -2.10 -13.16 22.27
C TYR A 54 -1.69 -14.32 23.16
N ASP A 55 -1.44 -15.48 22.57
CA ASP A 55 -0.91 -16.64 23.27
C ASP A 55 0.61 -16.49 23.53
N ASP A 56 1.30 -15.73 22.68
CA ASP A 56 2.73 -15.41 22.82
C ASP A 56 2.92 -13.94 23.22
N THR A 57 4.14 -13.60 23.63
CA THR A 57 4.53 -12.22 23.90
C THR A 57 5.08 -11.60 22.64
N LEU A 58 4.38 -10.61 22.11
CA LEU A 58 4.84 -9.86 20.94
C LEU A 58 5.95 -8.88 21.32
N GLN A 59 7.00 -8.83 20.50
CA GLN A 59 8.13 -7.90 20.62
C GLN A 59 8.23 -7.07 19.34
N GLU A 60 8.53 -5.80 19.52
CA GLU A 60 8.77 -4.89 18.41
C GLU A 60 10.06 -5.26 17.69
N LEU A 61 10.02 -5.37 16.37
CA LEU A 61 11.16 -5.66 15.52
C LEU A 61 11.81 -4.35 15.06
N SER A 62 13.11 -4.36 14.90
CA SER A 62 13.84 -3.33 14.16
C SER A 62 13.64 -3.50 12.65
N ASP A 63 13.92 -2.44 11.87
CA ASP A 63 13.84 -2.48 10.40
C ASP A 63 14.72 -3.58 9.80
N ASP A 64 15.92 -3.78 10.36
CA ASP A 64 16.82 -4.86 9.94
C ASP A 64 16.19 -6.25 10.16
N GLU A 65 15.47 -6.44 11.26
CA GLU A 65 14.78 -7.70 11.55
C GLU A 65 13.57 -7.89 10.63
N VAL A 66 12.77 -6.86 10.39
CA VAL A 66 11.65 -6.92 9.44
C VAL A 66 12.13 -7.33 8.06
N SER A 67 13.26 -6.77 7.60
CA SER A 67 13.85 -7.08 6.30
C SER A 67 14.31 -8.54 6.13
N MET A 68 14.48 -9.28 7.23
CA MET A 68 14.80 -10.72 7.18
C MET A 68 13.56 -11.57 6.86
N TYR A 69 12.37 -11.04 7.09
CA TYR A 69 11.11 -11.75 6.89
C TYR A 69 10.36 -11.29 5.64
N ILE A 70 10.34 -9.98 5.38
CA ILE A 70 9.54 -9.37 4.34
C ILE A 70 10.40 -8.47 3.46
N ASP A 71 10.45 -8.75 2.16
CA ASP A 71 11.12 -7.90 1.17
C ASP A 71 10.20 -6.71 0.82
N LEU A 72 10.23 -5.67 1.67
CA LEU A 72 9.41 -4.49 1.48
C LEU A 72 9.94 -3.63 0.32
N PRO A 73 9.07 -3.03 -0.50
CA PRO A 73 9.49 -2.07 -1.52
C PRO A 73 10.21 -0.86 -0.91
N GLU A 74 11.08 -0.22 -1.69
CA GLU A 74 11.70 1.05 -1.31
C GLU A 74 10.63 2.11 -1.01
N GLY A 75 10.81 2.89 0.05
CA GLY A 75 9.85 3.92 0.48
C GLY A 75 8.69 3.39 1.31
N VAL A 76 8.82 2.20 1.88
CA VAL A 76 7.87 1.65 2.86
C VAL A 76 8.50 1.65 4.24
N ASP A 77 7.95 2.45 5.15
CA ASP A 77 8.26 2.40 6.58
C ASP A 77 7.43 1.30 7.26
N SER A 78 8.00 0.62 8.26
CA SER A 78 7.34 -0.47 8.97
C SER A 78 7.37 -0.30 10.47
N VAL A 79 6.27 -0.68 11.13
CA VAL A 79 6.23 -0.94 12.57
C VAL A 79 5.64 -2.33 12.75
N MET A 80 6.45 -3.27 13.21
CA MET A 80 6.05 -4.67 13.32
C MET A 80 6.35 -5.23 14.70
N TYR A 81 5.39 -6.00 15.20
CA TYR A 81 5.50 -6.79 16.44
C TYR A 81 5.30 -8.26 16.08
N MET A 82 6.16 -9.13 16.58
CA MET A 82 6.10 -10.57 16.31
C MET A 82 6.32 -11.37 17.59
N GLY A 83 5.69 -12.53 17.69
CA GLY A 83 5.92 -13.51 18.76
C GLY A 83 7.26 -14.22 18.62
N SER A 84 7.52 -15.17 19.51
CA SER A 84 8.78 -15.94 19.54
C SER A 84 8.99 -16.90 18.37
N GLY A 85 7.99 -17.06 17.50
CA GLY A 85 7.94 -18.07 16.43
C GLY A 85 7.36 -19.40 16.88
N SER A 86 6.91 -19.52 18.13
CA SER A 86 6.13 -20.65 18.61
C SER A 86 4.69 -20.61 18.11
N THR A 87 4.19 -19.40 17.87
CA THR A 87 2.90 -19.09 17.22
C THR A 87 3.14 -18.19 16.00
N ALA A 88 2.12 -18.07 15.16
CA ALA A 88 2.13 -17.19 14.01
C ALA A 88 1.66 -15.76 14.35
N GLU A 89 1.55 -15.43 15.63
CA GLU A 89 0.97 -14.18 16.09
C GLU A 89 1.89 -13.00 15.80
N GLU A 90 1.34 -12.00 15.12
CA GLU A 90 2.07 -10.81 14.69
C GLU A 90 1.14 -9.64 14.36
N VAL A 91 1.69 -8.46 14.40
CA VAL A 91 1.07 -7.18 14.02
C VAL A 91 2.04 -6.39 13.18
N GLY A 92 1.58 -5.81 12.08
CA GLY A 92 2.35 -4.89 11.26
C GLY A 92 1.51 -3.72 10.76
N VAL A 93 2.09 -2.53 10.79
CA VAL A 93 1.56 -1.34 10.13
C VAL A 93 2.65 -0.79 9.23
N PHE A 94 2.39 -0.82 7.94
CA PHE A 94 3.33 -0.43 6.90
C PHE A 94 2.81 0.84 6.23
N THR A 95 3.69 1.84 6.07
CA THR A 95 3.36 3.13 5.48
C THR A 95 4.17 3.33 4.21
N ALA A 96 3.52 3.35 3.07
CA ALA A 96 4.13 3.58 1.77
C ALA A 96 4.01 5.05 1.34
N GLU A 97 4.79 5.45 0.36
CA GLU A 97 4.69 6.80 -0.23
C GLU A 97 3.35 7.01 -0.95
N ASP A 98 2.80 5.96 -1.56
CA ASP A 98 1.52 5.98 -2.28
C ASP A 98 0.79 4.64 -2.22
N ALA A 99 -0.43 4.61 -2.80
CA ALA A 99 -1.28 3.42 -2.78
C ALA A 99 -0.78 2.28 -3.68
N ASP A 100 -0.03 2.58 -4.74
CA ASP A 100 0.51 1.57 -5.65
C ASP A 100 1.70 0.85 -4.99
N THR A 101 2.56 1.60 -4.30
CA THR A 101 3.65 1.06 -3.48
C THR A 101 3.10 0.25 -2.31
N ALA A 102 2.03 0.73 -1.65
CA ALA A 102 1.33 -0.03 -0.60
C ALA A 102 0.76 -1.35 -1.12
N LYS A 103 0.23 -1.37 -2.34
CA LYS A 103 -0.24 -2.61 -2.97
C LYS A 103 0.89 -3.62 -3.17
N SER A 104 2.04 -3.16 -3.65
CA SER A 104 3.21 -4.03 -3.81
C SER A 104 3.71 -4.57 -2.47
N ALA A 105 3.72 -3.73 -1.42
CA ALA A 105 4.02 -4.18 -0.06
C ALA A 105 3.03 -5.24 0.43
N MET A 106 1.73 -5.05 0.20
CA MET A 106 0.69 -6.01 0.56
C MET A 106 0.88 -7.37 -0.13
N GLU A 107 1.29 -7.38 -1.42
CA GLU A 107 1.58 -8.62 -2.15
C GLU A 107 2.77 -9.37 -1.53
N ASN A 108 3.82 -8.66 -1.11
CA ASN A 108 4.98 -9.26 -0.47
C ASN A 108 4.66 -9.76 0.95
N ILE A 109 3.84 -9.03 1.71
CA ILE A 109 3.34 -9.47 3.02
C ILE A 109 2.46 -10.72 2.88
N GLN A 110 1.61 -10.79 1.85
CA GLN A 110 0.82 -12.00 1.59
C GLN A 110 1.72 -13.20 1.29
N SER A 111 2.80 -13.02 0.49
CA SER A 111 3.76 -14.09 0.23
C SER A 111 4.45 -14.59 1.50
N PHE A 112 4.81 -13.66 2.39
CA PHE A 112 5.36 -14.01 3.70
C PHE A 112 4.38 -14.85 4.54
N LEU A 113 3.09 -14.47 4.58
CA LEU A 113 2.05 -15.23 5.28
C LEU A 113 1.87 -16.63 4.68
N ASP A 114 1.93 -16.77 3.36
CA ASP A 114 1.81 -18.05 2.66
C ASP A 114 2.99 -18.97 3.03
N ASP A 115 4.22 -18.47 3.05
CA ASP A 115 5.43 -19.20 3.46
C ASP A 115 5.37 -19.61 4.94
N GLN A 116 4.88 -18.71 5.80
CA GLN A 116 4.69 -18.96 7.22
C GLN A 116 3.64 -20.05 7.43
N ALA A 117 2.50 -20.01 6.73
CA ALA A 117 1.45 -21.02 6.80
C ALA A 117 1.96 -22.40 6.36
N ASP A 118 2.81 -22.44 5.33
CA ASP A 118 3.46 -23.67 4.88
C ASP A 118 4.40 -24.23 5.95
N SER A 119 5.12 -23.38 6.66
CA SER A 119 6.02 -23.77 7.74
C SER A 119 5.29 -24.39 8.94
N PHE A 120 4.10 -23.87 9.28
CA PHE A 120 3.29 -24.40 10.40
C PHE A 120 2.44 -25.62 10.04
N ARG A 121 2.20 -25.90 8.76
CA ARG A 121 1.23 -26.90 8.28
C ARG A 121 1.38 -28.28 8.94
N ASP A 122 2.61 -28.75 9.06
CA ASP A 122 2.88 -30.12 9.51
C ASP A 122 3.07 -30.24 11.02
N TYR A 123 3.36 -29.13 11.73
CA TYR A 123 3.71 -29.13 13.16
C TYR A 123 2.61 -28.56 14.04
N THR A 124 2.00 -27.46 13.62
CA THR A 124 0.98 -26.70 14.35
C THR A 124 -0.13 -26.23 13.42
N PRO A 125 -1.01 -27.15 12.95
CA PRO A 125 -2.06 -26.81 11.98
C PRO A 125 -3.04 -25.73 12.44
N GLU A 126 -3.17 -25.50 13.76
CA GLU A 126 -3.93 -24.41 14.33
C GLU A 126 -3.36 -23.02 13.95
N GLU A 127 -2.04 -22.89 13.84
CA GLU A 127 -1.40 -21.65 13.41
C GLU A 127 -1.65 -21.38 11.92
N THR A 128 -1.68 -22.42 11.09
CA THR A 128 -2.10 -22.27 9.68
C THR A 128 -3.52 -21.73 9.57
N LYS A 129 -4.43 -22.13 10.48
CA LYS A 129 -5.79 -21.57 10.52
C LYS A 129 -5.78 -20.13 11.01
N ARG A 130 -4.93 -19.80 12.00
CA ARG A 130 -4.78 -18.44 12.53
C ARG A 130 -4.32 -17.48 11.42
N ILE A 131 -3.32 -17.89 10.64
CA ILE A 131 -2.85 -17.16 9.46
C ILE A 131 -3.97 -17.01 8.42
N GLY A 132 -4.74 -18.07 8.16
CA GLY A 132 -5.88 -18.03 7.23
C GLY A 132 -7.01 -17.09 7.67
N ASN A 133 -7.05 -16.69 8.93
CA ASN A 133 -7.99 -15.70 9.48
C ASN A 133 -7.34 -14.33 9.76
N ALA A 134 -6.10 -14.13 9.32
CA ALA A 134 -5.40 -12.88 9.50
C ALA A 134 -6.18 -11.70 8.88
N VAL A 135 -6.05 -10.55 9.51
CA VAL A 135 -6.48 -9.29 8.91
C VAL A 135 -5.30 -8.74 8.12
N LEU A 136 -5.44 -8.67 6.80
CA LEU A 136 -4.50 -8.00 5.90
C LEU A 136 -5.29 -7.03 5.05
N GLU A 137 -5.17 -5.74 5.33
CA GLU A 137 -5.96 -4.69 4.69
C GLU A 137 -5.08 -3.56 4.18
N GLN A 138 -5.40 -3.05 2.98
CA GLN A 138 -4.84 -1.81 2.47
C GLN A 138 -5.84 -0.66 2.64
N LYS A 139 -5.38 0.45 3.21
CA LYS A 139 -6.14 1.72 3.31
C LYS A 139 -5.29 2.87 2.80
N GLY A 140 -5.44 3.18 1.51
CA GLY A 140 -4.59 4.17 0.83
C GLY A 140 -3.11 3.77 0.85
N PRO A 141 -2.22 4.58 1.44
CA PRO A 141 -0.81 4.28 1.53
C PRO A 141 -0.46 3.30 2.68
N TYR A 142 -1.44 2.89 3.48
CA TYR A 142 -1.21 2.01 4.64
C TYR A 142 -1.56 0.57 4.30
N VAL A 143 -0.74 -0.37 4.77
CA VAL A 143 -1.05 -1.80 4.84
C VAL A 143 -1.03 -2.21 6.30
N ILE A 144 -2.07 -2.88 6.76
CA ILE A 144 -2.20 -3.30 8.16
C ILE A 144 -2.31 -4.83 8.18
N LEU A 145 -1.44 -5.46 8.94
CA LEU A 145 -1.41 -6.89 9.21
C LEU A 145 -1.75 -7.14 10.68
N CYS A 146 -2.61 -8.11 10.95
CA CYS A 146 -2.79 -8.65 12.29
C CYS A 146 -3.13 -10.14 12.21
N VAL A 147 -2.24 -10.97 12.72
CA VAL A 147 -2.44 -12.41 12.92
C VAL A 147 -2.69 -12.65 14.40
N SER A 148 -3.93 -12.94 14.76
CA SER A 148 -4.35 -13.11 16.16
C SER A 148 -5.47 -14.13 16.30
N GLY A 149 -5.80 -14.46 17.54
CA GLY A 149 -6.97 -15.29 17.86
C GLY A 149 -8.31 -14.53 17.72
N ASP A 150 -8.29 -13.19 17.61
CA ASP A 150 -9.48 -12.34 17.53
C ASP A 150 -9.38 -11.33 16.37
N SER A 151 -9.66 -11.82 15.16
CA SER A 151 -9.66 -11.00 13.95
C SER A 151 -10.77 -9.94 13.92
N GLU A 152 -11.88 -10.14 14.65
CA GLU A 152 -12.97 -9.17 14.72
C GLU A 152 -12.55 -7.96 15.57
N GLN A 153 -11.92 -8.18 16.72
CA GLN A 153 -11.38 -7.09 17.54
C GLN A 153 -10.30 -6.30 16.75
N ALA A 154 -9.44 -7.00 15.99
CA ALA A 154 -8.46 -6.34 15.14
C ALA A 154 -9.12 -5.42 14.12
N LYS A 155 -10.16 -5.87 13.41
CA LYS A 155 -10.92 -5.03 12.47
C LYS A 155 -11.55 -3.82 13.14
N GLU A 156 -12.15 -3.98 14.33
CA GLU A 156 -12.75 -2.87 15.06
C GLU A 156 -11.73 -1.79 15.43
N ILE A 157 -10.54 -2.19 15.89
CA ILE A 157 -9.43 -1.28 16.22
C ILE A 157 -8.99 -0.53 14.97
N ILE A 158 -8.76 -1.26 13.87
CA ILE A 158 -8.34 -0.67 12.59
C ILE A 158 -9.38 0.32 12.07
N GLU A 159 -10.65 -0.07 12.03
CA GLU A 159 -11.72 0.82 11.57
C GLU A 159 -11.81 2.10 12.42
N LYS A 160 -11.66 1.98 13.74
CA LYS A 160 -11.70 3.12 14.65
C LYS A 160 -10.55 4.10 14.39
N ALA A 161 -9.35 3.61 14.04
CA ALA A 161 -8.21 4.45 13.73
C ALA A 161 -8.44 5.30 12.48
N PHE A 162 -9.19 4.79 11.51
CA PHE A 162 -9.46 5.47 10.23
C PHE A 162 -10.78 6.28 10.22
N LYS A 163 -11.56 6.29 11.30
CA LYS A 163 -12.74 7.18 11.49
C LYS A 163 -12.31 8.52 12.05
#